data_00ac4ab29270289cb0f848645d71fd41
#
_entry.id   00ac4ab29270289cb0f848645d71fd41
#
_cell.length_a   1.000
_cell.length_b   1.000
_cell.length_c   1.000
_cell.angle_alpha   90.00
_cell.angle_beta   90.00
_cell.angle_gamma   90.00
#
_symmetry.space_group_name_H-M   'P 1'
#
loop_
_entity.id
_entity.type
_entity.pdbx_description
1 polymer ?
#
loop_
_entity_poly.entity_id
_entity_poly.type
_entity_poly.pdbx_seq_one_letter_code
_entity_poly.pdbx_strand_id
1 'polypeptide(L)'
;MFDLPALREAADFVHQHVPPTPQHAWPLLAERLGCQLWVKHENHAPTGAFKVRGGLVYVRSLLAGGDVPRGLVTATRGNHGQSMALAARQAGLPLVIVVPEGNSREKNAAMRALGAELVKHGADFDVAREEAARLAEARGYAMVPSFHPELVRGVATYALELFEAVAGLDCVYVPIGMGSGICGLIQARNLLGLDTEIVGVVSSAADAYAQSFERGRIVTTASADTFADGMACRVPHPDAFALVREHAARIVRVSDDEIAEAMRLYHETTHNTAEGAGAAALAALMQERGRQAGKRVAVVLSGANVDRGRYAQVLAGPV
;
A
#
# COMPACT_ATOMS: atom_id res chain seq x y z
N MET A 1 9.67 -15.73 -3.82
CA MET A 1 8.96 -15.57 -2.54
C MET A 1 7.92 -16.67 -2.35
N PHE A 2 7.01 -16.90 -3.29
CA PHE A 2 5.94 -17.92 -3.28
C PHE A 2 5.61 -18.32 -4.72
N ASP A 3 4.97 -19.49 -4.89
CA ASP A 3 4.50 -19.97 -6.18
C ASP A 3 3.02 -19.64 -6.45
N LEU A 4 2.53 -19.96 -7.64
CA LEU A 4 1.14 -19.64 -8.04
C LEU A 4 0.11 -20.43 -7.20
N PRO A 5 0.28 -21.73 -6.88
CA PRO A 5 -0.61 -22.43 -5.96
C PRO A 5 -0.73 -21.74 -4.59
N ALA A 6 0.38 -21.33 -3.98
CA ALA A 6 0.39 -20.63 -2.71
C ALA A 6 -0.28 -19.25 -2.80
N LEU A 7 -0.18 -18.54 -3.93
CA LEU A 7 -0.90 -17.29 -4.16
C LEU A 7 -2.41 -17.52 -4.28
N ARG A 8 -2.83 -18.56 -4.99
CA ARG A 8 -4.26 -18.93 -5.11
C ARG A 8 -4.86 -19.32 -3.77
N GLU A 9 -4.15 -20.15 -2.98
CA GLU A 9 -4.56 -20.49 -1.61
C GLU A 9 -4.70 -19.24 -0.73
N ALA A 10 -3.76 -18.30 -0.85
CA ALA A 10 -3.87 -17.03 -0.13
C ALA A 10 -5.08 -16.20 -0.61
N ALA A 11 -5.41 -16.21 -1.90
CA ALA A 11 -6.59 -15.52 -2.43
C ALA A 11 -7.88 -16.16 -1.89
N ASP A 12 -8.00 -17.48 -1.93
CA ASP A 12 -9.15 -18.20 -1.38
C ASP A 12 -9.37 -17.89 0.11
N PHE A 13 -8.29 -17.80 0.88
CA PHE A 13 -8.38 -17.40 2.29
C PHE A 13 -8.76 -15.92 2.45
N VAL A 14 -8.12 -15.03 1.72
CA VAL A 14 -8.40 -13.58 1.81
C VAL A 14 -9.85 -13.31 1.42
N HIS A 15 -10.39 -13.98 0.40
CA HIS A 15 -11.77 -13.75 -0.07
C HIS A 15 -12.85 -14.16 0.95
N GLN A 16 -12.53 -14.97 1.95
CA GLN A 16 -13.45 -15.25 3.07
C GLN A 16 -13.65 -14.01 3.97
N HIS A 17 -12.76 -13.03 3.92
CA HIS A 17 -12.76 -11.85 4.77
C HIS A 17 -12.85 -10.53 4.00
N VAL A 18 -12.29 -10.49 2.81
CA VAL A 18 -12.20 -9.36 1.90
C VAL A 18 -12.66 -9.84 0.53
N PRO A 19 -13.91 -9.58 0.13
CA PRO A 19 -14.37 -9.90 -1.22
C PRO A 19 -13.45 -9.29 -2.28
N PRO A 20 -13.34 -9.89 -3.48
CA PRO A 20 -12.62 -9.28 -4.59
C PRO A 20 -13.05 -7.83 -4.78
N THR A 21 -12.07 -6.92 -4.76
CA THR A 21 -12.37 -5.51 -4.98
C THR A 21 -12.55 -5.23 -6.47
N PRO A 22 -13.41 -4.27 -6.84
CA PRO A 22 -13.66 -4.02 -8.25
C PRO A 22 -12.45 -3.41 -8.98
N GLN A 23 -12.36 -3.69 -10.27
CA GLN A 23 -11.55 -2.96 -11.25
C GLN A 23 -12.48 -2.36 -12.29
N HIS A 24 -12.71 -1.04 -12.18
CA HIS A 24 -13.61 -0.35 -13.09
C HIS A 24 -12.86 0.39 -14.20
N ALA A 25 -13.38 0.26 -15.43
CA ALA A 25 -13.05 1.18 -16.51
C ALA A 25 -13.94 2.43 -16.36
N TRP A 26 -13.34 3.55 -16.02
CA TRP A 26 -14.04 4.82 -15.83
C TRP A 26 -13.98 5.66 -17.12
N PRO A 27 -15.09 5.79 -17.88
CA PRO A 27 -15.07 6.43 -19.20
C PRO A 27 -14.55 7.87 -19.16
N LEU A 28 -15.03 8.68 -18.21
CA LEU A 28 -14.62 10.09 -18.10
C LEU A 28 -13.14 10.24 -17.75
N LEU A 29 -12.62 9.36 -16.89
CA LEU A 29 -11.20 9.35 -16.52
C LEU A 29 -10.33 8.88 -17.69
N ALA A 30 -10.77 7.85 -18.42
CA ALA A 30 -10.10 7.34 -19.62
C ALA A 30 -10.02 8.38 -20.73
N GLU A 31 -11.11 9.13 -20.97
CA GLU A 31 -11.16 10.22 -21.94
C GLU A 31 -10.14 11.32 -21.60
N ARG A 32 -10.07 11.76 -20.34
CA ARG A 32 -9.12 12.79 -19.90
C ARG A 32 -7.65 12.38 -20.05
N LEU A 33 -7.37 11.07 -19.97
CA LEU A 33 -5.99 10.55 -20.02
C LEU A 33 -5.61 9.97 -21.39
N GLY A 34 -6.57 9.78 -22.30
CA GLY A 34 -6.32 9.30 -23.66
C GLY A 34 -5.86 7.84 -23.75
N CYS A 35 -6.23 7.01 -22.77
CA CYS A 35 -5.89 5.58 -22.74
C CYS A 35 -7.09 4.73 -22.29
N GLN A 36 -7.02 3.41 -22.51
CA GLN A 36 -7.99 2.48 -21.91
C GLN A 36 -7.58 2.25 -20.46
N LEU A 37 -8.30 2.88 -19.52
CA LEU A 37 -7.90 2.94 -18.12
C LEU A 37 -8.79 2.10 -17.22
N TRP A 38 -8.18 1.25 -16.39
CA TRP A 38 -8.81 0.57 -15.27
C TRP A 38 -8.27 1.09 -13.95
N VAL A 39 -9.16 1.25 -12.96
CA VAL A 39 -8.79 1.55 -11.59
C VAL A 39 -9.04 0.32 -10.73
N LYS A 40 -8.00 -0.25 -10.11
CA LYS A 40 -8.13 -1.29 -9.09
C LYS A 40 -8.45 -0.64 -7.75
N HIS A 41 -9.67 -0.86 -7.24
CA HIS A 41 -10.24 -0.16 -6.10
C HIS A 41 -9.93 -0.81 -4.75
N GLU A 42 -8.67 -0.75 -4.30
CA GLU A 42 -8.30 -1.25 -2.96
C GLU A 42 -8.79 -0.32 -1.82
N ASN A 43 -9.25 0.88 -2.14
CA ASN A 43 -9.99 1.76 -1.23
C ASN A 43 -11.35 1.18 -0.77
N HIS A 44 -11.88 0.18 -1.47
CA HIS A 44 -13.11 -0.53 -1.09
C HIS A 44 -12.87 -1.73 -0.16
N ALA A 45 -11.63 -2.05 0.19
CA ALA A 45 -11.34 -3.06 1.20
C ALA A 45 -11.91 -2.66 2.59
N PRO A 46 -12.26 -3.61 3.47
CA PRO A 46 -12.92 -3.34 4.76
C PRO A 46 -12.19 -2.36 5.68
N THR A 47 -10.87 -2.22 5.53
CA THR A 47 -10.05 -1.24 6.26
C THR A 47 -9.72 0.00 5.43
N GLY A 48 -10.40 0.20 4.30
CA GLY A 48 -10.17 1.33 3.40
C GLY A 48 -8.82 1.30 2.66
N ALA A 49 -8.09 0.17 2.67
CA ALA A 49 -6.79 0.04 1.98
C ALA A 49 -6.39 -1.43 1.78
N PHE A 50 -5.56 -1.69 0.76
CA PHE A 50 -5.07 -3.03 0.38
C PHE A 50 -4.32 -3.80 1.46
N LYS A 51 -3.77 -3.11 2.45
CA LYS A 51 -2.91 -3.70 3.48
C LYS A 51 -3.59 -4.83 4.26
N VAL A 52 -4.91 -4.81 4.41
CA VAL A 52 -5.68 -5.83 5.13
C VAL A 52 -5.42 -7.24 4.61
N ARG A 53 -5.25 -7.39 3.29
CA ARG A 53 -4.96 -8.67 2.66
C ARG A 53 -3.66 -9.29 3.19
N GLY A 54 -2.61 -8.46 3.28
CA GLY A 54 -1.32 -8.89 3.84
C GLY A 54 -1.39 -9.25 5.31
N GLY A 55 -2.07 -8.44 6.13
CA GLY A 55 -2.21 -8.71 7.57
C GLY A 55 -2.91 -10.04 7.85
N LEU A 56 -3.98 -10.35 7.11
CA LEU A 56 -4.72 -11.60 7.23
C LEU A 56 -3.81 -12.82 6.96
N VAL A 57 -3.09 -12.81 5.84
CA VAL A 57 -2.19 -13.93 5.47
C VAL A 57 -1.01 -14.04 6.44
N TYR A 58 -0.44 -12.91 6.86
CA TYR A 58 0.66 -12.90 7.82
C TYR A 58 0.25 -13.52 9.18
N VAL A 59 -0.88 -13.08 9.73
CA VAL A 59 -1.36 -13.63 11.02
C VAL A 59 -1.73 -15.10 10.88
N ARG A 60 -2.37 -15.51 9.79
CA ARG A 60 -2.63 -16.94 9.50
C ARG A 60 -1.34 -17.75 9.50
N SER A 61 -0.28 -17.24 8.89
CA SER A 61 1.01 -17.95 8.83
C SER A 61 1.67 -18.08 10.21
N LEU A 62 1.55 -17.06 11.06
CA LEU A 62 2.00 -17.14 12.46
C LEU A 62 1.28 -18.25 13.25
N LEU A 63 -0.04 -18.35 13.08
CA LEU A 63 -0.85 -19.37 13.75
C LEU A 63 -0.51 -20.79 13.27
N ALA A 64 -0.14 -20.95 12.00
CA ALA A 64 0.23 -22.24 11.42
C ALA A 64 1.66 -22.69 11.81
N GLY A 65 2.51 -21.78 12.27
CA GLY A 65 3.92 -22.05 12.62
C GLY A 65 4.15 -22.85 13.90
N GLY A 66 3.10 -23.20 14.66
CA GLY A 66 3.19 -24.02 15.87
C GLY A 66 3.57 -23.28 17.15
N ASP A 67 4.26 -22.16 17.07
CA ASP A 67 4.58 -21.28 18.21
C ASP A 67 3.73 -20.00 18.11
N VAL A 68 2.48 -20.11 18.59
CA VAL A 68 1.51 -19.00 18.54
C VAL A 68 1.92 -17.91 19.52
N PRO A 69 2.16 -16.65 19.05
CA PRO A 69 2.57 -15.58 19.93
C PRO A 69 1.46 -15.20 20.93
N ARG A 70 1.85 -14.80 22.14
CA ARG A 70 0.91 -14.34 23.19
C ARG A 70 0.18 -13.04 22.82
N GLY A 71 0.70 -12.30 21.85
CA GLY A 71 0.19 -11.04 21.33
C GLY A 71 1.14 -10.45 20.30
N LEU A 72 0.73 -9.37 19.67
CA LEU A 72 1.47 -8.70 18.60
C LEU A 72 1.76 -7.24 18.96
N VAL A 73 2.89 -6.74 18.47
CA VAL A 73 3.23 -5.29 18.53
C VAL A 73 3.65 -4.83 17.15
N THR A 74 3.25 -3.63 16.75
CA THR A 74 3.75 -3.01 15.51
C THR A 74 3.84 -1.49 15.66
N ALA A 75 4.67 -0.85 14.84
CA ALA A 75 4.66 0.60 14.65
C ALA A 75 4.07 0.94 13.27
N THR A 76 3.32 2.05 13.18
CA THR A 76 2.68 2.45 11.93
C THR A 76 2.22 3.90 11.94
N ARG A 77 1.96 4.45 10.75
CA ARG A 77 1.20 5.69 10.57
C ARG A 77 -0.27 5.49 10.19
N GLY A 78 -0.72 4.23 9.91
CA GLY A 78 -2.15 4.04 9.61
C GLY A 78 -2.54 2.69 9.00
N ASN A 79 -2.48 2.52 7.69
CA ASN A 79 -3.06 1.37 6.97
C ASN A 79 -2.51 0.01 7.41
N HIS A 80 -1.23 -0.08 7.71
CA HIS A 80 -0.64 -1.32 8.26
C HIS A 80 -1.21 -1.64 9.64
N GLY A 81 -1.39 -0.64 10.50
CA GLY A 81 -1.99 -0.84 11.82
C GLY A 81 -3.44 -1.31 11.75
N GLN A 82 -4.27 -0.70 10.90
CA GLN A 82 -5.66 -1.14 10.71
C GLN A 82 -5.71 -2.58 10.16
N SER A 83 -4.82 -2.90 9.22
CA SER A 83 -4.66 -4.26 8.68
C SER A 83 -4.37 -5.27 9.79
N MET A 84 -3.36 -4.97 10.62
CA MET A 84 -2.96 -5.85 11.73
C MET A 84 -4.03 -5.91 12.81
N ALA A 85 -4.74 -4.81 13.10
CA ALA A 85 -5.81 -4.78 14.09
C ALA A 85 -6.99 -5.69 13.68
N LEU A 86 -7.40 -5.66 12.42
CA LEU A 86 -8.43 -6.56 11.92
C LEU A 86 -7.97 -8.03 11.98
N ALA A 87 -6.77 -8.33 11.50
CA ALA A 87 -6.23 -9.69 11.48
C ALA A 87 -6.02 -10.26 12.89
N ALA A 88 -5.46 -9.48 13.81
CA ALA A 88 -5.27 -9.89 15.21
C ALA A 88 -6.61 -10.13 15.93
N ARG A 89 -7.61 -9.24 15.71
CA ARG A 89 -8.96 -9.39 16.23
C ARG A 89 -9.61 -10.71 15.76
N GLN A 90 -9.49 -11.05 14.49
CA GLN A 90 -10.03 -12.31 13.96
C GLN A 90 -9.32 -13.54 14.53
N ALA A 91 -8.02 -13.42 14.83
CA ALA A 91 -7.22 -14.47 15.46
C ALA A 91 -7.37 -14.55 16.98
N GLY A 92 -8.12 -13.63 17.63
CA GLY A 92 -8.20 -13.53 19.07
C GLY A 92 -6.90 -13.14 19.78
N LEU A 93 -5.96 -12.50 19.05
CA LEU A 93 -4.67 -12.07 19.58
C LEU A 93 -4.72 -10.61 20.06
N PRO A 94 -4.18 -10.29 21.26
CA PRO A 94 -3.93 -8.93 21.66
C PRO A 94 -2.97 -8.22 20.69
N LEU A 95 -3.23 -6.95 20.38
CA LEU A 95 -2.36 -6.14 19.54
C LEU A 95 -2.10 -4.78 20.17
N VAL A 96 -0.82 -4.41 20.25
CA VAL A 96 -0.36 -3.06 20.58
C VAL A 96 0.13 -2.39 19.32
N ILE A 97 -0.33 -1.17 19.07
CA ILE A 97 0.13 -0.34 17.94
C ILE A 97 0.79 0.91 18.49
N VAL A 98 2.03 1.13 18.12
CA VAL A 98 2.74 2.38 18.45
C VAL A 98 2.69 3.32 17.24
N VAL A 99 2.26 4.56 17.49
CA VAL A 99 2.17 5.62 16.47
C VAL A 99 2.94 6.85 16.94
N PRO A 100 3.53 7.64 16.04
CA PRO A 100 4.20 8.89 16.43
C PRO A 100 3.19 9.92 16.95
N GLU A 101 3.68 10.90 17.68
CA GLU A 101 2.89 12.07 18.06
C GLU A 101 2.41 12.83 16.80
N GLY A 102 1.23 13.41 16.87
CA GLY A 102 0.65 14.10 15.71
C GLY A 102 0.09 13.18 14.60
N ASN A 103 0.10 11.85 14.80
CA ASN A 103 -0.48 10.91 13.83
C ASN A 103 -1.97 11.19 13.58
N SER A 104 -2.47 10.83 12.38
CA SER A 104 -3.86 11.01 11.98
C SER A 104 -4.86 10.56 13.06
N ARG A 105 -5.79 11.46 13.41
CA ARG A 105 -6.81 11.18 14.45
C ARG A 105 -7.79 10.12 13.99
N GLU A 106 -8.20 10.15 12.73
CA GLU A 106 -9.17 9.23 12.15
C GLU A 106 -8.57 7.83 12.00
N LYS A 107 -7.32 7.70 11.52
CA LYS A 107 -6.60 6.42 11.48
C LYS A 107 -6.41 5.84 12.89
N ASN A 108 -6.07 6.69 13.87
CA ASN A 108 -5.95 6.25 15.27
C ASN A 108 -7.28 5.74 15.84
N ALA A 109 -8.40 6.41 15.54
CA ALA A 109 -9.72 5.98 15.95
C ALA A 109 -10.11 4.64 15.30
N ALA A 110 -9.82 4.47 14.00
CA ALA A 110 -10.07 3.22 13.29
C ALA A 110 -9.29 2.03 13.87
N MET A 111 -8.00 2.20 14.21
CA MET A 111 -7.20 1.16 14.87
C MET A 111 -7.78 0.75 16.24
N ARG A 112 -8.22 1.73 17.07
CA ARG A 112 -8.88 1.43 18.35
C ARG A 112 -10.23 0.74 18.17
N ALA A 113 -11.03 1.16 17.19
CA ALA A 113 -12.32 0.55 16.88
C ALA A 113 -12.19 -0.93 16.46
N LEU A 114 -11.05 -1.30 15.88
CA LEU A 114 -10.69 -2.68 15.57
C LEU A 114 -10.14 -3.47 16.76
N GLY A 115 -10.03 -2.84 17.95
CA GLY A 115 -9.64 -3.51 19.20
C GLY A 115 -8.15 -3.40 19.55
N ALA A 116 -7.35 -2.62 18.84
CA ALA A 116 -5.95 -2.45 19.16
C ALA A 116 -5.74 -1.51 20.38
N GLU A 117 -4.81 -1.86 21.25
CA GLU A 117 -4.21 -0.92 22.20
C GLU A 117 -3.31 0.05 21.43
N LEU A 118 -3.57 1.36 21.53
CA LEU A 118 -2.82 2.38 20.81
C LEU A 118 -1.94 3.19 21.76
N VAL A 119 -0.64 3.15 21.53
CA VAL A 119 0.38 3.91 22.25
C VAL A 119 0.89 5.02 21.34
N LYS A 120 0.90 6.27 21.81
CA LYS A 120 1.55 7.39 21.12
C LYS A 120 2.93 7.58 21.69
N HIS A 121 3.95 7.54 20.84
CA HIS A 121 5.33 7.71 21.29
C HIS A 121 6.24 8.21 20.17
N GLY A 122 7.05 9.22 20.49
CA GLY A 122 8.09 9.73 19.62
C GLY A 122 7.61 10.74 18.57
N ALA A 123 8.57 11.50 18.04
CA ALA A 123 8.30 12.54 17.05
C ALA A 123 8.07 11.99 15.64
N ASP A 124 8.59 10.80 15.35
CA ASP A 124 8.54 10.17 14.02
C ASP A 124 8.31 8.66 14.08
N PHE A 125 8.28 8.04 12.90
CA PHE A 125 8.06 6.60 12.77
C PHE A 125 9.21 5.76 13.35
N ASP A 126 10.46 6.21 13.25
CA ASP A 126 11.61 5.43 13.69
C ASP A 126 11.63 5.33 15.20
N VAL A 127 11.36 6.44 15.92
CA VAL A 127 11.24 6.45 17.40
C VAL A 127 10.03 5.61 17.85
N ALA A 128 8.90 5.69 17.15
CA ALA A 128 7.75 4.84 17.43
C ALA A 128 8.07 3.35 17.25
N ARG A 129 8.89 2.99 16.27
CA ARG A 129 9.33 1.61 16.02
C ARG A 129 10.27 1.09 17.12
N GLU A 130 11.16 1.92 17.63
CA GLU A 130 12.04 1.56 18.76
C GLU A 130 11.21 1.26 20.01
N GLU A 131 10.22 2.10 20.32
CA GLU A 131 9.30 1.85 21.43
C GLU A 131 8.44 0.58 21.22
N ALA A 132 8.00 0.32 19.98
CA ALA A 132 7.30 -0.92 19.65
C ALA A 132 8.16 -2.15 19.93
N ALA A 133 9.45 -2.13 19.57
CA ALA A 133 10.39 -3.21 19.86
C ALA A 133 10.58 -3.41 21.38
N ARG A 134 10.74 -2.31 22.14
CA ARG A 134 10.84 -2.35 23.61
C ARG A 134 9.59 -2.95 24.27
N LEU A 135 8.40 -2.56 23.77
CA LEU A 135 7.12 -3.11 24.29
C LEU A 135 6.95 -4.59 23.91
N ALA A 136 7.38 -5.00 22.73
CA ALA A 136 7.35 -6.40 22.30
C ALA A 136 8.16 -7.27 23.27
N GLU A 137 9.40 -6.87 23.56
CA GLU A 137 10.27 -7.56 24.54
C GLU A 137 9.65 -7.58 25.94
N ALA A 138 9.22 -6.43 26.45
CA ALA A 138 8.68 -6.29 27.80
C ALA A 138 7.42 -7.12 28.03
N ARG A 139 6.58 -7.33 27.01
CA ARG A 139 5.31 -8.09 27.11
C ARG A 139 5.45 -9.54 26.64
N GLY A 140 6.57 -9.93 26.06
CA GLY A 140 6.74 -11.23 25.39
C GLY A 140 5.81 -11.38 24.18
N TYR A 141 5.59 -10.29 23.43
CA TYR A 141 4.78 -10.25 22.22
C TYR A 141 5.65 -10.30 20.97
N ALA A 142 5.11 -10.80 19.86
CA ALA A 142 5.84 -10.82 18.60
C ALA A 142 5.81 -9.43 17.92
N MET A 143 6.99 -8.93 17.52
CA MET A 143 7.10 -7.72 16.72
C MET A 143 6.70 -8.01 15.27
N VAL A 144 5.69 -7.30 14.76
CA VAL A 144 5.25 -7.41 13.37
C VAL A 144 6.06 -6.46 12.49
N PRO A 145 6.77 -6.95 11.48
CA PRO A 145 7.56 -6.12 10.58
C PRO A 145 6.69 -5.35 9.60
N SER A 146 7.20 -4.21 9.09
CA SER A 146 6.53 -3.43 8.05
C SER A 146 6.60 -4.06 6.65
N PHE A 147 7.51 -5.02 6.45
CA PHE A 147 7.68 -5.83 5.24
C PHE A 147 8.00 -7.28 5.63
N HIS A 148 7.32 -8.23 4.99
CA HIS A 148 7.52 -9.67 5.17
C HIS A 148 6.97 -10.43 3.95
N PRO A 149 7.56 -11.57 3.51
CA PRO A 149 7.04 -12.35 2.39
C PRO A 149 5.56 -12.71 2.49
N GLU A 150 5.07 -13.04 3.69
CA GLU A 150 3.66 -13.35 3.92
C GLU A 150 2.74 -12.12 3.79
N LEU A 151 3.22 -10.93 4.18
CA LEU A 151 2.51 -9.67 3.89
C LEU A 151 2.42 -9.44 2.39
N VAL A 152 3.50 -9.72 1.64
CA VAL A 152 3.52 -9.59 0.17
C VAL A 152 2.58 -10.61 -0.47
N ARG A 153 2.58 -11.87 0.00
CA ARG A 153 1.71 -12.94 -0.52
C ARG A 153 0.23 -12.56 -0.39
N GLY A 154 -0.19 -12.07 0.76
CA GLY A 154 -1.55 -11.60 0.96
C GLY A 154 -1.89 -10.41 0.07
N VAL A 155 -0.99 -9.43 -0.04
CA VAL A 155 -1.18 -8.26 -0.91
C VAL A 155 -1.26 -8.67 -2.38
N ALA A 156 -0.47 -9.63 -2.84
CA ALA A 156 -0.47 -10.09 -4.23
C ALA A 156 -1.83 -10.62 -4.71
N THR A 157 -2.76 -10.92 -3.79
CA THR A 157 -4.11 -11.38 -4.15
C THR A 157 -4.90 -10.32 -4.92
N TYR A 158 -4.75 -9.01 -4.65
CA TYR A 158 -5.41 -7.99 -5.48
C TYR A 158 -4.85 -7.91 -6.90
N ALA A 159 -3.55 -8.20 -7.04
CA ALA A 159 -2.91 -8.23 -8.35
C ALA A 159 -3.39 -9.45 -9.17
N LEU A 160 -3.55 -10.60 -8.53
CA LEU A 160 -4.15 -11.78 -9.15
C LEU A 160 -5.55 -11.46 -9.67
N GLU A 161 -6.41 -10.84 -8.83
CA GLU A 161 -7.75 -10.38 -9.23
C GLU A 161 -7.71 -9.44 -10.43
N LEU A 162 -6.80 -8.46 -10.43
CA LEU A 162 -6.67 -7.51 -11.54
C LEU A 162 -6.27 -8.19 -12.85
N PHE A 163 -5.25 -9.02 -12.83
CA PHE A 163 -4.73 -9.67 -14.03
C PHE A 163 -5.67 -10.74 -14.58
N GLU A 164 -6.42 -11.43 -13.73
CA GLU A 164 -7.43 -12.41 -14.18
C GLU A 164 -8.69 -11.73 -14.76
N ALA A 165 -9.05 -10.55 -14.24
CA ALA A 165 -10.24 -9.82 -14.71
C ALA A 165 -9.97 -8.94 -15.94
N VAL A 166 -8.75 -8.46 -16.13
CA VAL A 166 -8.41 -7.51 -17.22
C VAL A 166 -7.24 -8.07 -18.04
N ALA A 167 -7.59 -8.71 -19.15
CA ALA A 167 -6.59 -9.28 -20.04
C ALA A 167 -5.84 -8.19 -20.84
N GLY A 168 -4.56 -8.44 -21.13
CA GLY A 168 -3.76 -7.62 -22.05
C GLY A 168 -3.46 -6.21 -21.54
N LEU A 169 -3.26 -6.05 -20.23
CA LEU A 169 -2.74 -4.80 -19.67
C LEU A 169 -1.30 -4.56 -20.14
N ASP A 170 -1.05 -3.42 -20.78
CA ASP A 170 0.28 -2.99 -21.18
C ASP A 170 1.09 -2.49 -19.97
N CYS A 171 0.42 -1.83 -19.02
CA CYS A 171 1.10 -1.17 -17.90
C CYS A 171 0.22 -1.08 -16.66
N VAL A 172 0.83 -1.25 -15.45
CA VAL A 172 0.19 -0.99 -14.16
C VAL A 172 1.04 -0.05 -13.33
N TYR A 173 0.44 1.06 -12.87
CA TYR A 173 1.06 2.01 -11.93
C TYR A 173 0.67 1.68 -10.50
N VAL A 174 1.66 1.68 -9.59
CA VAL A 174 1.45 1.34 -8.17
C VAL A 174 2.31 2.19 -7.25
N PRO A 175 1.76 2.74 -6.15
CA PRO A 175 2.54 3.52 -5.20
C PRO A 175 3.50 2.63 -4.40
N ILE A 176 4.68 3.16 -4.07
CA ILE A 176 5.68 2.50 -3.25
C ILE A 176 5.80 3.20 -1.88
N GLY A 177 5.48 2.48 -0.80
CA GLY A 177 5.91 2.79 0.56
C GLY A 177 7.05 1.84 0.95
N MET A 178 6.79 0.85 1.82
CA MET A 178 7.77 -0.21 2.15
C MET A 178 7.94 -1.27 1.05
N GLY A 179 7.16 -1.23 -0.02
CA GLY A 179 7.33 -2.08 -1.20
C GLY A 179 6.37 -3.27 -1.32
N SER A 180 5.52 -3.60 -0.33
CA SER A 180 4.64 -4.77 -0.41
C SER A 180 3.66 -4.72 -1.59
N GLY A 181 3.15 -3.53 -1.96
CA GLY A 181 2.22 -3.34 -3.08
C GLY A 181 2.84 -3.68 -4.42
N ILE A 182 3.98 -3.05 -4.73
CA ILE A 182 4.69 -3.29 -6.00
C ILE A 182 5.25 -4.71 -6.07
N CYS A 183 5.79 -5.24 -4.96
CA CYS A 183 6.29 -6.62 -4.91
C CYS A 183 5.17 -7.63 -5.17
N GLY A 184 3.97 -7.40 -4.64
CA GLY A 184 2.80 -8.24 -4.91
C GLY A 184 2.40 -8.24 -6.38
N LEU A 185 2.37 -7.07 -7.02
CA LEU A 185 2.11 -6.93 -8.46
C LEU A 185 3.17 -7.64 -9.32
N ILE A 186 4.45 -7.39 -9.04
CA ILE A 186 5.56 -8.03 -9.76
C ILE A 186 5.48 -9.56 -9.65
N GLN A 187 5.27 -10.08 -8.44
CA GLN A 187 5.19 -11.53 -8.22
C GLN A 187 3.99 -12.14 -8.96
N ALA A 188 2.80 -11.55 -8.85
CA ALA A 188 1.62 -12.05 -9.56
C ALA A 188 1.82 -12.02 -11.08
N ARG A 189 2.33 -10.90 -11.64
CA ARG A 189 2.66 -10.76 -13.06
C ARG A 189 3.62 -11.86 -13.54
N ASN A 190 4.71 -12.09 -12.78
CA ASN A 190 5.72 -13.10 -13.14
C ASN A 190 5.15 -14.52 -13.09
N LEU A 191 4.37 -14.85 -12.04
CA LEU A 191 3.75 -16.16 -11.86
C LEU A 191 2.70 -16.46 -12.93
N LEU A 192 2.05 -15.44 -13.47
CA LEU A 192 1.10 -15.57 -14.58
C LEU A 192 1.77 -15.52 -15.98
N GLY A 193 3.09 -15.30 -16.04
CA GLY A 193 3.82 -15.23 -17.30
C GLY A 193 3.42 -14.04 -18.18
N LEU A 194 3.06 -12.90 -17.58
CA LEU A 194 2.61 -11.70 -18.30
C LEU A 194 3.77 -10.73 -18.58
N ASP A 195 3.68 -10.02 -19.69
CA ASP A 195 4.66 -9.00 -20.11
C ASP A 195 4.29 -7.58 -19.66
N THR A 196 3.25 -7.41 -18.85
CA THR A 196 2.76 -6.12 -18.35
C THR A 196 3.88 -5.33 -17.67
N GLU A 197 4.13 -4.09 -18.08
CA GLU A 197 5.05 -3.18 -17.38
C GLU A 197 4.51 -2.85 -15.98
N ILE A 198 5.33 -3.02 -14.94
CA ILE A 198 5.02 -2.54 -13.59
C ILE A 198 5.80 -1.26 -13.34
N VAL A 199 5.09 -0.16 -13.11
CA VAL A 199 5.65 1.16 -12.84
C VAL A 199 5.45 1.53 -11.38
N GLY A 200 6.56 1.67 -10.67
CA GLY A 200 6.53 2.14 -9.28
C GLY A 200 6.37 3.65 -9.22
N VAL A 201 5.66 4.14 -8.21
CA VAL A 201 5.46 5.58 -8.00
C VAL A 201 5.88 5.96 -6.59
N VAL A 202 6.69 7.01 -6.47
CA VAL A 202 7.13 7.60 -5.19
C VAL A 202 6.80 9.10 -5.15
N SER A 203 6.64 9.65 -3.95
CA SER A 203 6.64 11.11 -3.79
C SER A 203 8.05 11.66 -4.04
N SER A 204 8.18 12.79 -4.72
CA SER A 204 9.45 13.51 -4.90
C SER A 204 10.07 13.93 -3.56
N ALA A 205 9.25 14.10 -2.51
CA ALA A 205 9.71 14.39 -1.14
C ALA A 205 10.08 13.14 -0.33
N ALA A 206 9.87 11.91 -0.89
CA ALA A 206 10.18 10.63 -0.26
C ALA A 206 10.69 9.62 -1.31
N ASP A 207 11.75 9.98 -2.04
CA ASP A 207 12.17 9.31 -3.27
C ASP A 207 13.29 8.28 -3.10
N ALA A 208 13.50 7.76 -1.89
CA ALA A 208 14.56 6.79 -1.59
C ALA A 208 14.57 5.58 -2.54
N TYR A 209 13.40 5.04 -2.92
CA TYR A 209 13.30 3.94 -3.90
C TYR A 209 13.73 4.37 -5.30
N ALA A 210 13.39 5.57 -5.76
CA ALA A 210 13.78 6.05 -7.07
C ALA A 210 15.30 6.28 -7.13
N GLN A 211 15.90 6.93 -6.12
CA GLN A 211 17.34 7.10 -6.03
C GLN A 211 18.07 5.76 -5.95
N SER A 212 17.50 4.79 -5.22
CA SER A 212 18.09 3.44 -5.11
C SER A 212 18.04 2.71 -6.46
N PHE A 213 16.94 2.81 -7.18
CA PHE A 213 16.74 2.20 -8.49
C PHE A 213 17.74 2.76 -9.52
N GLU A 214 17.89 4.07 -9.59
CA GLU A 214 18.83 4.77 -10.47
C GLU A 214 20.29 4.42 -10.18
N ARG A 215 20.64 4.26 -8.89
CA ARG A 215 22.03 3.95 -8.46
C ARG A 215 22.32 2.45 -8.39
N GLY A 216 21.33 1.59 -8.58
CA GLY A 216 21.48 0.14 -8.48
C GLY A 216 21.81 -0.38 -7.06
N ARG A 217 21.68 0.46 -6.03
CA ARG A 217 21.96 0.13 -4.62
C ARG A 217 21.06 0.92 -3.69
N ILE A 218 20.85 0.40 -2.48
CA ILE A 218 20.02 1.08 -1.47
C ILE A 218 20.62 2.45 -1.12
N VAL A 219 19.76 3.46 -1.17
CA VAL A 219 20.03 4.84 -0.77
C VAL A 219 19.07 5.21 0.34
N THR A 220 19.60 5.77 1.43
CA THR A 220 18.83 6.33 2.53
C THR A 220 18.71 7.84 2.34
N THR A 221 17.50 8.38 2.47
CA THR A 221 17.25 9.82 2.44
C THR A 221 17.16 10.41 3.84
N ALA A 222 17.49 11.69 3.97
CA ALA A 222 17.46 12.40 5.26
C ALA A 222 16.02 12.62 5.75
N SER A 223 15.07 12.78 4.83
CA SER A 223 13.64 13.01 5.14
C SER A 223 12.73 12.22 4.21
N ALA A 224 11.45 12.15 4.56
CA ALA A 224 10.35 11.67 3.74
C ALA A 224 9.11 12.50 4.08
N ASP A 225 9.22 13.83 3.87
CA ASP A 225 8.21 14.81 4.26
C ASP A 225 7.21 15.00 3.13
N THR A 226 6.23 14.12 3.07
CA THR A 226 5.10 14.14 2.15
C THR A 226 3.79 13.94 2.91
N PHE A 227 2.71 14.60 2.48
CA PHE A 227 1.39 14.32 3.05
C PHE A 227 0.85 12.94 2.64
N ALA A 228 1.41 12.31 1.61
CA ALA A 228 1.12 10.93 1.22
C ALA A 228 1.83 9.94 2.15
N ASP A 229 1.46 9.91 3.42
CA ASP A 229 2.13 9.19 4.53
C ASP A 229 2.33 7.70 4.27
N GLY A 230 1.48 7.06 3.46
CA GLY A 230 1.65 5.68 3.01
C GLY A 230 2.87 5.44 2.10
N MET A 231 3.46 6.52 1.57
CA MET A 231 4.66 6.51 0.72
C MET A 231 5.90 7.09 1.43
N ALA A 232 5.78 7.57 2.67
CA ALA A 232 6.86 8.18 3.43
C ALA A 232 7.91 7.14 3.87
N CYS A 233 8.78 6.75 2.96
CA CYS A 233 9.83 5.75 3.16
C CYS A 233 11.21 6.38 2.96
N ARG A 234 12.05 6.35 4.00
CA ARG A 234 13.43 6.86 3.96
C ARG A 234 14.45 5.80 3.56
N VAL A 235 14.16 4.53 3.87
CA VAL A 235 15.07 3.40 3.65
C VAL A 235 14.30 2.27 2.99
N PRO A 236 14.58 1.94 1.71
CA PRO A 236 14.01 0.77 1.06
C PRO A 236 14.34 -0.53 1.80
N HIS A 237 13.36 -1.43 1.91
CA HIS A 237 13.64 -2.76 2.44
C HIS A 237 14.49 -3.57 1.44
N PRO A 238 15.58 -4.25 1.86
CA PRO A 238 16.50 -4.93 0.95
C PRO A 238 15.81 -5.91 -0.01
N ASP A 239 14.96 -6.79 0.50
CA ASP A 239 14.28 -7.80 -0.33
C ASP A 239 13.28 -7.17 -1.30
N ALA A 240 12.56 -6.10 -0.86
CA ALA A 240 11.67 -5.37 -1.73
C ALA A 240 12.45 -4.65 -2.84
N PHE A 241 13.56 -4.01 -2.48
CA PHE A 241 14.40 -3.32 -3.45
C PHE A 241 15.01 -4.27 -4.48
N ALA A 242 15.48 -5.44 -4.06
CA ALA A 242 16.02 -6.45 -4.98
C ALA A 242 15.00 -6.81 -6.07
N LEU A 243 13.76 -7.11 -5.67
CA LEU A 243 12.68 -7.46 -6.60
C LEU A 243 12.27 -6.28 -7.51
N VAL A 244 12.16 -5.08 -6.93
CA VAL A 244 11.81 -3.86 -7.68
C VAL A 244 12.90 -3.52 -8.70
N ARG A 245 14.17 -3.59 -8.32
CA ARG A 245 15.30 -3.31 -9.22
C ARG A 245 15.34 -4.25 -10.42
N GLU A 246 14.99 -5.52 -10.22
CA GLU A 246 15.06 -6.54 -11.26
C GLU A 246 13.85 -6.50 -12.21
N HIS A 247 12.66 -6.16 -11.69
CA HIS A 247 11.42 -6.44 -12.41
C HIS A 247 10.50 -5.22 -12.62
N ALA A 248 10.75 -4.08 -11.99
CA ALA A 248 10.01 -2.85 -12.31
C ALA A 248 10.53 -2.24 -13.62
N ALA A 249 9.63 -1.75 -14.45
CA ALA A 249 10.00 -1.11 -15.72
C ALA A 249 10.69 0.25 -15.46
N ARG A 250 10.22 0.99 -14.46
CA ARG A 250 10.76 2.29 -14.01
C ARG A 250 10.12 2.73 -12.70
N ILE A 251 10.64 3.79 -12.11
CA ILE A 251 10.04 4.48 -10.97
C ILE A 251 9.80 5.95 -11.34
N VAL A 252 8.55 6.40 -11.16
CA VAL A 252 8.12 7.78 -11.42
C VAL A 252 8.03 8.55 -10.10
N ARG A 253 8.57 9.78 -10.08
CA ARG A 253 8.41 10.72 -8.98
C ARG A 253 7.22 11.65 -9.26
N VAL A 254 6.36 11.80 -8.26
CA VAL A 254 5.24 12.75 -8.30
C VAL A 254 5.35 13.72 -7.12
N SER A 255 5.03 14.97 -7.34
CA SER A 255 4.98 15.98 -6.27
C SER A 255 3.69 15.85 -5.45
N ASP A 256 3.68 16.45 -4.28
CA ASP A 256 2.48 16.50 -3.43
C ASP A 256 1.34 17.27 -4.13
N ASP A 257 1.65 18.28 -4.95
CA ASP A 257 0.66 19.01 -5.74
C ASP A 257 0.02 18.13 -6.83
N GLU A 258 0.83 17.34 -7.54
CA GLU A 258 0.34 16.36 -8.53
C GLU A 258 -0.52 15.28 -7.88
N ILE A 259 -0.13 14.83 -6.69
CA ILE A 259 -0.94 13.88 -5.90
C ILE A 259 -2.29 14.52 -5.52
N ALA A 260 -2.28 15.77 -5.06
CA ALA A 260 -3.49 16.49 -4.71
C ALA A 260 -4.42 16.68 -5.94
N GLU A 261 -3.85 16.97 -7.12
CA GLU A 261 -4.61 17.06 -8.36
C GLU A 261 -5.23 15.71 -8.74
N ALA A 262 -4.49 14.61 -8.61
CA ALA A 262 -5.02 13.27 -8.84
C ALA A 262 -6.14 12.90 -7.85
N MET A 263 -6.08 13.35 -6.59
CA MET A 263 -7.17 13.18 -5.61
C MET A 263 -8.44 13.91 -6.06
N ARG A 264 -8.31 15.15 -6.56
CA ARG A 264 -9.42 15.92 -7.12
C ARG A 264 -10.01 15.22 -8.34
N LEU A 265 -9.14 14.78 -9.26
CA LEU A 265 -9.55 14.08 -10.47
C LEU A 265 -10.32 12.78 -10.16
N TYR A 266 -9.87 11.98 -9.19
CA TYR A 266 -10.64 10.81 -8.71
C TYR A 266 -12.02 11.20 -8.20
N HIS A 267 -12.10 12.27 -7.39
CA HIS A 267 -13.38 12.72 -6.86
C HIS A 267 -14.33 13.17 -7.97
N GLU A 268 -13.86 13.99 -8.91
CA GLU A 268 -14.65 14.51 -10.02
C GLU A 268 -15.16 13.44 -10.98
N THR A 269 -14.31 12.45 -11.27
CA THR A 269 -14.59 11.51 -12.36
C THR A 269 -15.15 10.16 -11.90
N THR A 270 -14.99 9.83 -10.63
CA THR A 270 -15.37 8.52 -10.09
C THR A 270 -16.15 8.60 -8.78
N HIS A 271 -16.21 9.78 -8.14
CA HIS A 271 -16.75 10.01 -6.81
C HIS A 271 -16.17 9.09 -5.73
N ASN A 272 -14.90 8.66 -5.92
CA ASN A 272 -14.16 7.88 -4.95
C ASN A 272 -13.24 8.76 -4.12
N THR A 273 -13.17 8.47 -2.82
CA THR A 273 -12.15 9.03 -1.94
C THR A 273 -10.83 8.32 -2.16
N ALA A 274 -9.76 9.09 -2.35
CA ALA A 274 -8.38 8.59 -2.36
C ALA A 274 -7.57 9.30 -1.26
N GLU A 275 -6.75 8.58 -0.49
CA GLU A 275 -5.67 9.20 0.27
C GLU A 275 -4.50 9.56 -0.65
N GLY A 276 -3.52 10.34 -0.18
CA GLY A 276 -2.39 10.76 -1.01
C GLY A 276 -1.67 9.57 -1.68
N ALA A 277 -1.32 8.54 -0.92
CA ALA A 277 -0.72 7.32 -1.49
C ALA A 277 -1.66 6.60 -2.47
N GLY A 278 -2.97 6.66 -2.25
CA GLY A 278 -3.98 6.08 -3.13
C GLY A 278 -4.08 6.77 -4.49
N ALA A 279 -3.81 8.07 -4.54
CA ALA A 279 -3.89 8.87 -5.75
C ALA A 279 -2.57 8.93 -6.55
N ALA A 280 -1.44 8.58 -5.95
CA ALA A 280 -0.12 8.75 -6.56
C ALA A 280 0.04 7.97 -7.88
N ALA A 281 -0.54 6.78 -8.00
CA ALA A 281 -0.51 6.00 -9.24
C ALA A 281 -1.19 6.74 -10.40
N LEU A 282 -2.31 7.42 -10.14
CA LEU A 282 -3.00 8.26 -11.11
C LEU A 282 -2.17 9.51 -11.46
N ALA A 283 -1.54 10.15 -10.46
CA ALA A 283 -0.66 11.30 -10.70
C ALA A 283 0.49 10.96 -11.67
N ALA A 284 1.13 9.79 -11.49
CA ALA A 284 2.17 9.32 -12.40
C ALA A 284 1.65 9.04 -13.82
N LEU A 285 0.46 8.47 -13.94
CA LEU A 285 -0.18 8.27 -15.25
C LEU A 285 -0.50 9.62 -15.91
N MET A 286 -0.92 10.63 -15.16
CA MET A 286 -1.15 11.99 -15.68
C MET A 286 0.13 12.61 -16.26
N GLN A 287 1.28 12.45 -15.59
CA GLN A 287 2.58 12.88 -16.14
C GLN A 287 2.93 12.14 -17.43
N GLU A 288 2.69 10.82 -17.48
CA GLU A 288 3.08 9.97 -18.60
C GLU A 288 1.96 9.75 -19.63
N ARG A 289 0.86 10.55 -19.61
CA ARG A 289 -0.30 10.35 -20.49
C ARG A 289 0.06 10.20 -21.97
N GLY A 290 1.03 10.96 -22.46
CA GLY A 290 1.49 10.87 -23.85
C GLY A 290 2.16 9.52 -24.17
N ARG A 291 2.89 8.93 -23.20
CA ARG A 291 3.52 7.61 -23.33
C ARG A 291 2.49 6.48 -23.35
N GLN A 292 1.34 6.69 -22.70
CA GLN A 292 0.29 5.68 -22.53
C GLN A 292 -0.89 5.84 -23.49
N ALA A 293 -0.82 6.80 -24.41
CA ALA A 293 -1.90 7.04 -25.37
C ALA A 293 -2.29 5.77 -26.13
N GLY A 294 -3.58 5.43 -26.11
CA GLY A 294 -4.16 4.28 -26.77
C GLY A 294 -3.89 2.91 -26.12
N LYS A 295 -3.05 2.84 -25.07
CA LYS A 295 -2.71 1.59 -24.38
C LYS A 295 -3.77 1.19 -23.35
N ARG A 296 -3.71 -0.08 -22.92
CA ARG A 296 -4.46 -0.62 -21.78
C ARG A 296 -3.65 -0.45 -20.51
N VAL A 297 -4.12 0.42 -19.64
CA VAL A 297 -3.39 0.81 -18.42
C VAL A 297 -4.25 0.57 -17.18
N ALA A 298 -3.64 0.11 -16.09
CA ALA A 298 -4.30 0.11 -14.80
C ALA A 298 -3.54 0.99 -13.80
N VAL A 299 -4.29 1.58 -12.87
CA VAL A 299 -3.77 2.29 -11.71
C VAL A 299 -4.34 1.66 -10.44
N VAL A 300 -3.50 1.53 -9.40
CA VAL A 300 -3.94 1.01 -8.10
C VAL A 300 -4.35 2.17 -7.21
N LEU A 301 -5.66 2.34 -6.99
CA LEU A 301 -6.19 3.21 -5.92
C LEU A 301 -6.05 2.46 -4.60
N SER A 302 -4.89 2.60 -3.97
CA SER A 302 -4.39 1.71 -2.92
C SER A 302 -5.06 1.91 -1.56
N GLY A 303 -5.72 3.06 -1.33
CA GLY A 303 -6.42 3.36 -0.09
C GLY A 303 -7.14 4.70 -0.09
N ALA A 304 -8.06 4.87 0.88
CA ALA A 304 -8.89 6.06 1.07
C ALA A 304 -8.75 6.70 2.47
N ASN A 305 -7.87 6.18 3.32
CA ASN A 305 -7.77 6.62 4.70
C ASN A 305 -7.07 7.99 4.83
N VAL A 306 -7.81 9.05 4.61
CA VAL A 306 -7.37 10.45 4.73
C VAL A 306 -8.26 11.19 5.72
N ASP A 307 -7.67 12.01 6.60
CA ASP A 307 -8.43 12.83 7.54
C ASP A 307 -9.34 13.82 6.78
N ARG A 308 -10.62 13.91 7.21
CA ARG A 308 -11.64 14.78 6.57
C ARG A 308 -11.14 16.19 6.33
N GLY A 309 -10.46 16.79 7.31
CA GLY A 309 -9.94 18.15 7.20
C GLY A 309 -8.90 18.30 6.07
N ARG A 310 -7.99 17.33 5.96
CA ARG A 310 -7.00 17.29 4.87
C ARG A 310 -7.68 17.09 3.51
N TYR A 311 -8.63 16.18 3.43
CA TYR A 311 -9.36 15.91 2.19
C TYR A 311 -10.15 17.12 1.72
N ALA A 312 -10.83 17.81 2.65
CA ALA A 312 -11.54 19.06 2.33
C ALA A 312 -10.60 20.14 1.79
N GLN A 313 -9.41 20.32 2.39
CA GLN A 313 -8.39 21.25 1.88
C GLN A 313 -7.95 20.90 0.45
N VAL A 314 -7.70 19.62 0.17
CA VAL A 314 -7.31 19.15 -1.16
C VAL A 314 -8.42 19.43 -2.17
N LEU A 315 -9.68 19.12 -1.84
CA LEU A 315 -10.82 19.34 -2.76
C LEU A 315 -11.12 20.82 -3.01
N ALA A 316 -10.88 21.70 -2.05
CA ALA A 316 -11.05 23.15 -2.23
C ALA A 316 -10.08 23.75 -3.27
N GLY A 317 -9.00 23.02 -3.61
CA GLY A 317 -7.97 23.52 -4.52
C GLY A 317 -6.95 24.43 -3.84
N PRO A 318 -5.93 24.89 -4.57
CA PRO A 318 -5.03 25.92 -4.07
C PRO A 318 -5.82 27.22 -3.82
N VAL A 319 -5.60 27.82 -2.65
CA VAL A 319 -6.11 29.15 -2.27
C VAL A 319 -5.33 30.21 -2.99
#